data_2be9806bb0ea580e9434650da27b1630
#
_entry.id   2be9806bb0ea580e9434650da27b1630
#
_cell.length_a   1.000
_cell.length_b   1.000
_cell.length_c   1.000
_cell.angle_alpha   90.00
_cell.angle_beta   90.00
_cell.angle_gamma   90.00
#
_symmetry.space_group_name_H-M   'P 1'
#
loop_
_entity.id
_entity.type
_entity.pdbx_description
1 polymer ?
#
loop_
_entity_poly.entity_id
_entity_poly.type
_entity_poly.pdbx_seq_one_letter_code
_entity_poly.pdbx_strand_id
1 'polypeptide(L)'
;KHKLVGSMEKVDEECNGLLIKSDNYQGLSAIQKKYRSSIKTIYIDPPYNTGSDGFVYKDMYMHSSWLSMMDNRFALLKTLFSKEQSSIIVSINENELFDLKLLMEETFAKYLTTMSIKVRHEDRILKGDKDFHEVYESAVCYAASDDFKPQKRHKDNTSIDEYKYSIKLLDKPEKIDILDNKKVEFYAPGQYVVTKESIPNESFLKAISVRGSIREGNSSGRFYTGNLENISEAYAGYLFKVEGIGEDGLGFRFFKTPDADGKRKNGDYFQGMPVNRKDVIDIPYPNFFDFEKAFNNATDEGGVEFRNGKKPLAFMNQMLLLQGVGADKNVTVLDYFGGSGSTVHSVIGYNRADNGNRKYITMDMGSHFETVLFPRIEKVIYSEDWKDGKPV
;
A
#
# COMPACT_ATOMS: atom_id res chain seq x y z
N LYS A 1 2.77 -14.68 -38.73
CA LYS A 1 3.80 -14.49 -37.67
C LYS A 1 5.14 -14.01 -38.27
N HIS A 2 5.76 -14.75 -39.19
CA HIS A 2 7.04 -14.34 -39.82
C HIS A 2 6.99 -13.01 -40.59
N LYS A 3 5.87 -12.68 -41.27
CA LYS A 3 5.70 -11.40 -41.96
C LYS A 3 5.62 -10.21 -40.97
N LEU A 4 5.00 -10.38 -39.83
CA LEU A 4 4.86 -9.34 -38.83
C LEU A 4 6.21 -9.05 -38.15
N VAL A 5 6.94 -10.11 -37.75
CA VAL A 5 8.27 -9.95 -37.14
C VAL A 5 9.28 -9.38 -38.17
N GLY A 6 9.15 -9.76 -39.44
CA GLY A 6 10.01 -9.23 -40.54
C GLY A 6 9.73 -7.76 -40.93
N SER A 7 8.63 -7.18 -40.40
CA SER A 7 8.35 -5.73 -40.59
C SER A 7 8.82 -4.86 -39.44
N MET A 8 9.31 -5.46 -38.35
CA MET A 8 9.83 -4.72 -37.20
C MET A 8 11.32 -4.45 -37.38
N GLU A 9 11.72 -3.19 -37.32
CA GLU A 9 13.15 -2.82 -37.43
C GLU A 9 13.92 -3.16 -36.14
N LYS A 10 13.25 -3.07 -34.97
CA LYS A 10 13.84 -3.27 -33.66
C LYS A 10 12.91 -4.08 -32.77
N VAL A 11 12.82 -5.37 -33.02
CA VAL A 11 11.91 -6.30 -32.30
C VAL A 11 11.98 -6.14 -30.77
N ASP A 12 13.17 -5.99 -30.21
CA ASP A 12 13.38 -5.87 -28.76
C ASP A 12 12.86 -4.54 -28.16
N GLU A 13 12.78 -3.49 -28.97
CA GLU A 13 12.26 -2.19 -28.54
C GLU A 13 10.74 -2.13 -28.73
N GLU A 14 10.24 -2.74 -29.78
CA GLU A 14 8.83 -2.75 -30.15
C GLU A 14 8.00 -3.77 -29.38
N CYS A 15 8.64 -4.84 -28.83
CA CYS A 15 7.97 -5.84 -28.02
C CYS A 15 8.04 -5.52 -26.53
N ASN A 16 6.88 -5.48 -25.88
CA ASN A 16 6.78 -5.22 -24.44
C ASN A 16 6.84 -6.48 -23.57
N GLY A 17 6.87 -7.67 -24.16
CA GLY A 17 6.80 -8.92 -23.43
C GLY A 17 7.76 -9.98 -23.89
N LEU A 18 8.32 -10.71 -22.93
CA LEU A 18 9.13 -11.90 -23.15
C LEU A 18 8.56 -13.07 -22.33
N LEU A 19 8.10 -14.11 -23.01
CA LEU A 19 7.60 -15.34 -22.43
C LEU A 19 8.63 -16.44 -22.69
N ILE A 20 9.11 -17.09 -21.63
CA ILE A 20 10.14 -18.12 -21.70
C ILE A 20 9.58 -19.44 -21.18
N LYS A 21 9.39 -20.45 -22.04
CA LYS A 21 9.05 -21.80 -21.61
C LYS A 21 10.32 -22.53 -21.23
N SER A 22 10.64 -22.53 -19.94
CA SER A 22 11.88 -23.11 -19.41
C SER A 22 11.77 -23.31 -17.89
N ASP A 23 12.60 -24.21 -17.35
CA ASP A 23 12.94 -24.13 -15.93
C ASP A 23 13.46 -22.73 -15.61
N ASN A 24 13.07 -22.19 -14.47
CA ASN A 24 13.36 -20.81 -14.11
C ASN A 24 14.86 -20.53 -13.89
N TYR A 25 15.64 -21.52 -13.40
CA TYR A 25 17.10 -21.37 -13.30
C TYR A 25 17.74 -21.21 -14.67
N GLN A 26 17.33 -22.03 -15.64
CA GLN A 26 17.82 -21.93 -17.04
C GLN A 26 17.36 -20.65 -17.71
N GLY A 27 16.09 -20.28 -17.53
CA GLY A 27 15.53 -19.03 -18.05
C GLY A 27 16.24 -17.80 -17.50
N LEU A 28 16.45 -17.72 -16.18
CA LEU A 28 17.22 -16.67 -15.53
C LEU A 28 18.66 -16.60 -16.04
N SER A 29 19.30 -17.76 -16.20
CA SER A 29 20.67 -17.82 -16.75
C SER A 29 20.75 -17.29 -18.17
N ALA A 30 19.76 -17.61 -19.02
CA ALA A 30 19.73 -17.16 -20.42
C ALA A 30 19.60 -15.65 -20.58
N ILE A 31 18.90 -14.96 -19.66
CA ILE A 31 18.68 -13.52 -19.75
C ILE A 31 19.78 -12.66 -19.10
N GLN A 32 20.75 -13.27 -18.39
CA GLN A 32 21.79 -12.60 -17.60
C GLN A 32 22.52 -11.49 -18.38
N LYS A 33 22.90 -11.78 -19.61
CA LYS A 33 23.70 -10.85 -20.42
C LYS A 33 22.88 -9.66 -20.89
N LYS A 34 21.64 -9.90 -21.33
CA LYS A 34 20.77 -8.88 -21.93
C LYS A 34 20.19 -7.94 -20.89
N TYR A 35 19.79 -8.47 -19.74
CA TYR A 35 19.07 -7.72 -18.69
C TYR A 35 19.92 -7.43 -17.46
N ARG A 36 21.24 -7.45 -17.59
CA ARG A 36 22.15 -7.12 -16.51
C ARG A 36 21.87 -5.73 -15.92
N SER A 37 21.66 -5.66 -14.61
CA SER A 37 21.42 -4.41 -13.87
C SER A 37 20.27 -3.56 -14.43
N SER A 38 19.23 -4.19 -14.99
CA SER A 38 18.12 -3.47 -15.64
C SER A 38 16.74 -3.76 -15.03
N ILE A 39 16.61 -4.80 -14.22
CA ILE A 39 15.33 -5.19 -13.61
C ILE A 39 15.13 -4.42 -12.31
N LYS A 40 14.04 -3.65 -12.21
CA LYS A 40 13.68 -2.90 -11.00
C LYS A 40 12.63 -3.59 -10.16
N THR A 41 11.71 -4.33 -10.78
CA THR A 41 10.54 -4.91 -10.13
C THR A 41 10.50 -6.40 -10.33
N ILE A 42 10.48 -7.15 -9.24
CA ILE A 42 10.30 -8.60 -9.27
C ILE A 42 9.14 -8.95 -8.35
N TYR A 43 8.22 -9.76 -8.88
CA TYR A 43 7.22 -10.46 -8.12
C TYR A 43 7.33 -11.94 -8.41
N ILE A 44 7.26 -12.77 -7.38
CA ILE A 44 7.22 -14.22 -7.53
C ILE A 44 6.27 -14.91 -6.55
N ASP A 45 5.73 -16.02 -7.00
CA ASP A 45 4.84 -16.91 -6.26
C ASP A 45 5.41 -18.33 -6.34
N PRO A 46 6.48 -18.66 -5.57
CA PRO A 46 7.10 -19.98 -5.60
C PRO A 46 6.17 -21.03 -4.99
N PRO A 47 6.42 -22.36 -5.20
CA PRO A 47 5.71 -23.42 -4.49
C PRO A 47 5.79 -23.21 -2.98
N TYR A 48 4.64 -23.32 -2.28
CA TYR A 48 4.56 -23.07 -0.84
C TYR A 48 5.01 -24.26 0.03
N ASN A 49 5.33 -25.38 -0.61
CA ASN A 49 5.80 -26.61 0.05
C ASN A 49 4.81 -27.20 1.06
N THR A 50 3.50 -27.08 0.75
CA THR A 50 2.42 -27.57 1.62
C THR A 50 2.18 -29.07 1.51
N GLY A 51 2.60 -29.68 0.42
CA GLY A 51 2.38 -31.11 0.11
C GLY A 51 0.94 -31.49 -0.22
N SER A 52 0.02 -30.53 -0.25
CA SER A 52 -1.43 -30.79 -0.35
C SER A 52 -2.14 -30.16 -1.55
N ASP A 53 -1.52 -29.29 -2.29
CA ASP A 53 -2.24 -28.35 -3.15
C ASP A 53 -2.56 -28.81 -4.57
N GLY A 54 -2.21 -30.05 -4.94
CA GLY A 54 -2.49 -30.58 -6.28
C GLY A 54 -1.92 -29.75 -7.43
N PHE A 55 -0.85 -29.00 -7.15
CA PHE A 55 -0.15 -28.15 -8.10
C PHE A 55 0.52 -28.98 -9.20
N VAL A 56 0.67 -28.38 -10.35
CA VAL A 56 1.39 -28.94 -11.51
C VAL A 56 2.90 -29.12 -11.22
N TYR A 57 3.40 -28.45 -10.18
CA TYR A 57 4.77 -28.54 -9.70
C TYR A 57 4.92 -29.51 -8.54
N LYS A 58 6.16 -29.99 -8.34
CA LYS A 58 6.53 -30.72 -7.13
C LYS A 58 6.43 -29.76 -5.93
N ASP A 59 5.53 -30.05 -5.01
CA ASP A 59 5.26 -29.27 -3.80
C ASP A 59 5.52 -30.09 -2.52
N MET A 60 6.44 -31.02 -2.59
CA MET A 60 6.90 -31.83 -1.45
C MET A 60 8.42 -31.88 -1.44
N TYR A 61 9.02 -30.76 -1.07
CA TYR A 61 10.46 -30.66 -0.88
C TYR A 61 10.81 -30.84 0.60
N MET A 62 11.97 -31.40 0.89
CA MET A 62 12.58 -31.12 2.18
C MET A 62 12.89 -29.61 2.25
N HIS A 63 12.73 -28.96 3.41
CA HIS A 63 13.02 -27.54 3.60
C HIS A 63 14.40 -27.14 3.03
N SER A 64 15.43 -27.95 3.30
CA SER A 64 16.78 -27.73 2.75
C SER A 64 16.84 -27.74 1.22
N SER A 65 16.06 -28.59 0.57
CA SER A 65 16.00 -28.67 -0.89
C SER A 65 15.25 -27.47 -1.47
N TRP A 66 14.16 -27.04 -0.82
CA TRP A 66 13.42 -25.84 -1.18
C TRP A 66 14.30 -24.60 -1.05
N LEU A 67 15.01 -24.45 0.08
CA LEU A 67 15.96 -23.35 0.30
C LEU A 67 17.07 -23.33 -0.75
N SER A 68 17.68 -24.49 -1.06
CA SER A 68 18.71 -24.58 -2.09
C SER A 68 18.18 -24.20 -3.47
N MET A 69 16.92 -24.55 -3.78
CA MET A 69 16.25 -24.13 -5.00
C MET A 69 16.11 -22.61 -5.04
N MET A 70 15.63 -21.98 -3.99
CA MET A 70 15.44 -20.52 -3.92
C MET A 70 16.76 -19.76 -3.94
N ASP A 71 17.77 -20.19 -3.18
CA ASP A 71 19.09 -19.58 -3.10
C ASP A 71 19.76 -19.49 -4.48
N ASN A 72 19.76 -20.57 -5.23
CA ASN A 72 20.30 -20.60 -6.59
C ASN A 72 19.63 -19.55 -7.51
N ARG A 73 18.30 -19.34 -7.39
CA ARG A 73 17.57 -18.34 -8.17
C ARG A 73 17.89 -16.93 -7.70
N PHE A 74 17.96 -16.71 -6.40
CA PHE A 74 18.32 -15.41 -5.83
C PHE A 74 19.75 -15.00 -6.18
N ALA A 75 20.69 -15.96 -6.23
CA ALA A 75 22.04 -15.71 -6.71
C ALA A 75 22.08 -15.17 -8.14
N LEU A 76 21.25 -15.71 -9.04
CA LEU A 76 21.11 -15.20 -10.41
C LEU A 76 20.46 -13.81 -10.46
N LEU A 77 19.52 -13.51 -9.57
CA LEU A 77 18.87 -12.20 -9.53
C LEU A 77 19.83 -11.07 -9.19
N LYS A 78 20.83 -11.29 -8.35
CA LYS A 78 21.81 -10.26 -7.96
C LYS A 78 22.43 -9.55 -9.16
N THR A 79 22.62 -10.22 -10.27
CA THR A 79 23.17 -9.62 -11.48
C THR A 79 22.15 -8.91 -12.35
N LEU A 80 20.88 -9.25 -12.24
CA LEU A 80 19.78 -8.69 -13.02
C LEU A 80 19.22 -7.41 -12.40
N PHE A 81 19.26 -7.28 -11.07
CA PHE A 81 18.71 -6.12 -10.37
C PHE A 81 19.38 -4.83 -10.80
N SER A 82 18.56 -3.80 -11.01
CA SER A 82 19.01 -2.42 -11.12
C SER A 82 19.69 -1.99 -9.81
N LYS A 83 20.65 -1.09 -9.92
CA LYS A 83 21.29 -0.47 -8.75
C LYS A 83 20.40 0.57 -8.05
N GLU A 84 19.32 0.97 -8.69
CA GLU A 84 18.44 2.06 -8.26
C GLU A 84 17.00 1.62 -8.21
N GLN A 85 16.30 1.99 -7.15
CA GLN A 85 14.84 1.81 -6.98
C GLN A 85 14.34 0.41 -7.32
N SER A 86 15.05 -0.63 -6.85
CA SER A 86 14.70 -2.02 -7.15
C SER A 86 14.20 -2.77 -5.92
N SER A 87 13.22 -3.65 -6.12
CA SER A 87 12.58 -4.43 -5.06
C SER A 87 12.06 -5.77 -5.55
N ILE A 88 11.87 -6.68 -4.60
CA ILE A 88 11.26 -7.99 -4.81
C ILE A 88 10.13 -8.20 -3.80
N ILE A 89 9.01 -8.73 -4.26
CA ILE A 89 7.94 -9.26 -3.41
C ILE A 89 7.81 -10.75 -3.69
N VAL A 90 7.80 -11.54 -2.62
CA VAL A 90 7.64 -13.00 -2.66
C VAL A 90 6.40 -13.39 -1.88
N SER A 91 5.40 -13.97 -2.55
CA SER A 91 4.26 -14.59 -1.87
C SER A 91 4.65 -15.93 -1.28
N ILE A 92 4.20 -16.22 -0.07
CA ILE A 92 4.49 -17.48 0.65
C ILE A 92 3.46 -17.70 1.77
N ASN A 93 3.28 -18.96 2.17
CA ASN A 93 2.55 -19.29 3.40
C ASN A 93 3.51 -19.53 4.59
N GLU A 94 2.96 -19.93 5.73
CA GLU A 94 3.73 -20.13 6.95
C GLU A 94 4.81 -21.22 6.87
N ASN A 95 4.64 -22.24 5.99
CA ASN A 95 5.53 -23.39 5.95
C ASN A 95 6.99 -23.00 5.69
N GLU A 96 7.22 -22.07 4.77
CA GLU A 96 8.56 -21.65 4.37
C GLU A 96 8.84 -20.16 4.68
N LEU A 97 7.92 -19.46 5.36
CA LEU A 97 8.03 -18.01 5.60
C LEU A 97 9.30 -17.63 6.36
N PHE A 98 9.61 -18.35 7.44
CA PHE A 98 10.77 -18.02 8.28
C PHE A 98 12.08 -18.31 7.56
N ASP A 99 12.17 -19.46 6.90
CA ASP A 99 13.35 -19.89 6.15
C ASP A 99 13.58 -18.96 4.93
N LEU A 100 12.50 -18.60 4.22
CA LEU A 100 12.56 -17.61 3.15
C LEU A 100 13.09 -16.25 3.65
N LYS A 101 12.60 -15.76 4.78
CA LYS A 101 13.06 -14.47 5.33
C LYS A 101 14.54 -14.51 5.67
N LEU A 102 15.05 -15.56 6.30
CA LEU A 102 16.46 -15.70 6.60
C LEU A 102 17.31 -15.69 5.31
N LEU A 103 16.89 -16.44 4.30
CA LEU A 103 17.57 -16.46 3.00
C LEU A 103 17.56 -15.09 2.31
N MET A 104 16.43 -14.39 2.37
CA MET A 104 16.31 -13.04 1.77
C MET A 104 17.13 -12.00 2.50
N GLU A 105 17.27 -12.09 3.84
CA GLU A 105 18.11 -11.22 4.65
C GLU A 105 19.59 -11.29 4.23
N GLU A 106 20.08 -12.48 3.88
CA GLU A 106 21.46 -12.68 3.39
C GLU A 106 21.64 -12.23 1.93
N THR A 107 20.55 -12.14 1.20
CA THR A 107 20.58 -11.92 -0.26
C THR A 107 20.38 -10.47 -0.67
N PHE A 108 19.43 -9.77 -0.03
CA PHE A 108 18.98 -8.43 -0.44
C PHE A 108 19.40 -7.36 0.54
N ALA A 109 19.47 -6.11 0.07
CA ALA A 109 20.04 -4.99 0.83
C ALA A 109 19.20 -4.61 2.07
N LYS A 110 17.85 -4.65 1.97
CA LYS A 110 17.00 -4.11 3.02
C LYS A 110 15.65 -4.81 3.10
N TYR A 111 15.32 -5.33 4.28
CA TYR A 111 13.95 -5.74 4.60
C TYR A 111 13.02 -4.52 4.67
N LEU A 112 11.89 -4.58 4.00
CA LEU A 112 10.88 -3.53 4.02
C LEU A 112 9.71 -3.89 4.93
N THR A 113 9.05 -5.01 4.65
CA THR A 113 7.92 -5.50 5.44
C THR A 113 7.54 -6.93 5.06
N THR A 114 6.80 -7.61 5.94
CA THR A 114 5.97 -8.75 5.61
C THR A 114 4.52 -8.29 5.65
N MET A 115 3.81 -8.45 4.56
CA MET A 115 2.39 -8.11 4.44
C MET A 115 1.54 -9.34 4.73
N SER A 116 0.50 -9.18 5.54
CA SER A 116 -0.53 -10.20 5.75
C SER A 116 -1.65 -9.99 4.75
N ILE A 117 -1.92 -11.00 3.94
CA ILE A 117 -2.89 -10.96 2.84
C ILE A 117 -4.06 -11.87 3.21
N LYS A 118 -5.22 -11.30 3.53
CA LYS A 118 -6.41 -12.09 3.77
C LYS A 118 -6.91 -12.67 2.45
N VAL A 119 -6.95 -14.00 2.37
CA VAL A 119 -7.29 -14.75 1.14
C VAL A 119 -8.57 -15.58 1.28
N ARG A 120 -9.06 -15.80 2.51
CA ARG A 120 -10.24 -16.61 2.81
C ARG A 120 -11.11 -15.94 3.85
N HIS A 121 -12.41 -16.28 3.81
CA HIS A 121 -13.35 -15.89 4.86
C HIS A 121 -13.06 -16.70 6.13
N GLU A 122 -13.14 -16.05 7.29
CA GLU A 122 -12.88 -16.66 8.59
C GLU A 122 -13.79 -17.82 8.95
N ASP A 123 -14.99 -17.87 8.38
CA ASP A 123 -15.97 -18.95 8.62
C ASP A 123 -15.90 -20.08 7.57
N ARG A 124 -15.01 -19.97 6.57
CA ARG A 124 -14.88 -20.98 5.50
C ARG A 124 -13.87 -22.04 5.88
N ILE A 125 -14.26 -22.98 6.72
CA ILE A 125 -13.44 -24.12 7.15
C ILE A 125 -13.30 -25.12 6.00
N LEU A 126 -12.06 -25.47 5.64
CA LEU A 126 -11.75 -26.49 4.64
C LEU A 126 -11.50 -27.85 5.31
N LYS A 127 -11.81 -28.94 4.58
CA LYS A 127 -11.40 -30.28 5.01
C LYS A 127 -9.88 -30.35 5.04
N GLY A 128 -9.31 -30.66 6.21
CA GLY A 128 -7.87 -30.72 6.44
C GLY A 128 -7.29 -29.50 7.16
N ASP A 129 -8.10 -28.51 7.49
CA ASP A 129 -7.66 -27.49 8.44
C ASP A 129 -7.28 -28.15 9.76
N LYS A 130 -6.16 -27.69 10.30
CA LYS A 130 -5.59 -28.17 11.57
C LYS A 130 -6.35 -27.53 12.75
N ASP A 131 -5.66 -27.31 13.85
CA ASP A 131 -6.21 -26.68 15.04
C ASP A 131 -6.62 -25.19 14.81
N PHE A 132 -6.03 -24.56 13.80
CA PHE A 132 -6.35 -23.21 13.38
C PHE A 132 -6.72 -23.14 11.91
N HIS A 133 -7.69 -22.29 11.59
CA HIS A 133 -8.12 -22.01 10.23
C HIS A 133 -7.20 -20.92 9.62
N GLU A 134 -6.46 -21.27 8.60
CA GLU A 134 -5.54 -20.37 7.91
C GLU A 134 -6.31 -19.50 6.91
N VAL A 135 -6.47 -18.20 7.23
CA VAL A 135 -7.22 -17.23 6.43
C VAL A 135 -6.34 -16.26 5.68
N TYR A 136 -5.02 -16.28 5.91
CA TYR A 136 -4.08 -15.36 5.27
C TYR A 136 -2.87 -16.08 4.68
N GLU A 137 -2.26 -15.42 3.70
CA GLU A 137 -0.93 -15.71 3.16
C GLU A 137 -0.02 -14.52 3.45
N SER A 138 1.28 -14.71 3.31
CA SER A 138 2.28 -13.66 3.49
C SER A 138 2.85 -13.21 2.15
N ALA A 139 3.16 -11.91 2.04
CA ALA A 139 3.96 -11.36 0.96
C ALA A 139 5.16 -10.64 1.56
N VAL A 140 6.36 -11.20 1.37
CA VAL A 140 7.62 -10.70 1.93
C VAL A 140 8.24 -9.73 0.94
N CYS A 141 8.54 -8.51 1.40
CA CYS A 141 9.07 -7.45 0.56
C CYS A 141 10.47 -7.02 1.00
N TYR A 142 11.41 -7.08 0.08
CA TYR A 142 12.78 -6.59 0.24
C TYR A 142 13.12 -5.57 -0.85
N ALA A 143 13.93 -4.58 -0.49
CA ALA A 143 14.61 -3.75 -1.47
C ALA A 143 15.94 -4.42 -1.88
N ALA A 144 16.21 -4.39 -3.18
CA ALA A 144 17.50 -4.80 -3.71
C ALA A 144 18.48 -3.61 -3.82
N SER A 145 18.00 -2.41 -3.54
CA SER A 145 18.80 -1.18 -3.43
C SER A 145 18.39 -0.38 -2.18
N ASP A 146 19.34 0.30 -1.54
CA ASP A 146 19.10 1.06 -0.30
C ASP A 146 18.22 2.29 -0.50
N ASP A 147 18.20 2.83 -1.71
CA ASP A 147 17.43 4.02 -2.08
C ASP A 147 15.96 3.74 -2.40
N PHE A 148 15.55 2.48 -2.45
CA PHE A 148 14.17 2.10 -2.77
C PHE A 148 13.17 2.68 -1.77
N LYS A 149 12.10 3.26 -2.32
CA LYS A 149 10.96 3.78 -1.56
C LYS A 149 9.66 3.21 -2.12
N PRO A 150 8.90 2.46 -1.31
CA PRO A 150 7.58 1.99 -1.72
C PRO A 150 6.67 3.14 -2.12
N GLN A 151 5.80 2.91 -3.11
CA GLN A 151 4.75 3.84 -3.46
C GLN A 151 3.87 4.12 -2.23
N LYS A 152 3.55 5.38 -2.01
CA LYS A 152 2.62 5.81 -0.98
C LYS A 152 1.22 5.98 -1.55
N ARG A 153 0.22 5.88 -0.69
CA ARG A 153 -1.16 6.20 -1.05
C ARG A 153 -1.46 7.66 -0.77
N HIS A 154 -2.26 8.26 -1.62
CA HIS A 154 -2.79 9.60 -1.39
C HIS A 154 -3.92 9.54 -0.35
N LYS A 155 -3.91 10.45 0.57
CA LYS A 155 -4.98 10.66 1.54
C LYS A 155 -5.35 12.12 1.58
N ASP A 156 -6.65 12.41 1.53
CA ASP A 156 -7.15 13.76 1.77
C ASP A 156 -6.75 14.21 3.18
N ASN A 157 -6.05 15.33 3.25
CA ASN A 157 -5.52 15.84 4.50
C ASN A 157 -6.47 16.84 5.14
N THR A 158 -7.07 17.71 4.33
CA THR A 158 -7.91 18.81 4.80
C THR A 158 -9.10 18.96 3.88
N SER A 159 -10.31 18.71 4.41
CA SER A 159 -11.54 19.06 3.72
C SER A 159 -12.05 20.39 4.25
N ILE A 160 -12.52 21.27 3.35
CA ILE A 160 -13.22 22.50 3.74
C ILE A 160 -14.44 22.20 4.61
N ASP A 161 -15.05 21.02 4.44
CA ASP A 161 -16.22 20.56 5.19
C ASP A 161 -16.01 20.48 6.70
N GLU A 162 -14.77 20.47 7.16
CA GLU A 162 -14.43 20.46 8.58
C GLU A 162 -14.43 21.86 9.22
N TYR A 163 -14.36 22.93 8.39
CA TYR A 163 -14.28 24.32 8.85
C TYR A 163 -15.68 24.92 8.94
N LYS A 164 -16.32 24.68 10.10
CA LYS A 164 -17.73 25.03 10.38
C LYS A 164 -17.93 25.83 11.64
N TYR A 165 -16.86 26.18 12.37
CA TYR A 165 -17.03 26.88 13.64
C TYR A 165 -16.61 28.31 13.54
N SER A 166 -17.48 29.23 14.04
CA SER A 166 -17.15 30.62 14.27
C SER A 166 -17.14 30.90 15.78
N ILE A 167 -16.22 31.75 16.22
CA ILE A 167 -16.11 32.17 17.63
C ILE A 167 -16.20 33.67 17.68
N LYS A 168 -17.21 34.18 18.42
CA LYS A 168 -17.41 35.60 18.67
C LYS A 168 -17.16 35.86 20.15
N LEU A 169 -16.22 36.77 20.43
CA LEU A 169 -16.01 37.31 21.77
C LEU A 169 -17.02 38.45 21.99
N LEU A 170 -17.77 38.41 23.09
CA LEU A 170 -18.82 39.34 23.44
C LEU A 170 -18.36 40.39 24.42
N ASP A 171 -17.33 40.11 25.21
CA ASP A 171 -16.80 40.97 26.26
C ASP A 171 -15.27 40.85 26.35
N LYS A 172 -14.66 41.69 27.21
CA LYS A 172 -13.23 41.56 27.53
C LYS A 172 -12.97 40.30 28.34
N PRO A 173 -11.72 39.76 28.28
CA PRO A 173 -11.37 38.59 29.08
C PRO A 173 -11.49 38.91 30.59
N GLU A 174 -12.01 37.98 31.34
CA GLU A 174 -12.09 38.08 32.80
C GLU A 174 -10.71 38.14 33.45
N LYS A 175 -9.76 37.42 32.89
CA LYS A 175 -8.37 37.36 33.34
C LYS A 175 -7.41 37.23 32.17
N ILE A 176 -6.21 37.80 32.33
CA ILE A 176 -5.09 37.57 31.43
C ILE A 176 -3.91 37.00 32.26
N ASP A 177 -3.29 35.94 31.79
CA ASP A 177 -2.17 35.31 32.45
C ASP A 177 -1.07 34.92 31.45
N ILE A 178 0.10 34.57 31.96
CA ILE A 178 1.21 34.00 31.15
C ILE A 178 1.39 32.56 31.51
N LEU A 179 1.10 31.66 30.61
CA LEU A 179 1.32 30.21 30.75
C LEU A 179 2.31 29.74 29.69
N ASP A 180 3.38 29.06 30.11
CA ASP A 180 4.44 28.57 29.22
C ASP A 180 4.96 29.66 28.26
N ASN A 181 5.25 30.85 28.81
CA ASN A 181 5.72 32.06 28.08
C ASN A 181 4.73 32.55 26.99
N LYS A 182 3.45 32.18 27.07
CA LYS A 182 2.40 32.62 26.14
C LYS A 182 1.35 33.40 26.87
N LYS A 183 0.90 34.50 26.27
CA LYS A 183 -0.25 35.26 26.77
C LYS A 183 -1.54 34.49 26.57
N VAL A 184 -2.29 34.29 27.66
CA VAL A 184 -3.55 33.52 27.70
C VAL A 184 -4.64 34.44 28.23
N GLU A 185 -5.66 34.63 27.43
CA GLU A 185 -6.86 35.39 27.78
C GLU A 185 -7.98 34.39 28.15
N PHE A 186 -8.61 34.62 29.31
CA PHE A 186 -9.63 33.72 29.87
C PHE A 186 -11.02 34.37 29.68
N TYR A 187 -11.92 33.67 29.04
CA TYR A 187 -13.31 34.10 28.81
C TYR A 187 -14.27 33.15 29.49
N ALA A 188 -15.04 33.64 30.46
CA ALA A 188 -16.06 32.87 31.17
C ALA A 188 -17.25 32.52 30.25
N PRO A 189 -18.04 31.49 30.60
CA PRO A 189 -19.32 31.23 29.95
C PRO A 189 -20.20 32.48 29.91
N GLY A 190 -20.70 32.84 28.71
CA GLY A 190 -21.44 34.08 28.48
C GLY A 190 -20.63 35.23 27.91
N GLN A 191 -19.29 35.22 28.02
CA GLN A 191 -18.42 36.24 27.40
C GLN A 191 -18.04 35.87 25.94
N TYR A 192 -18.45 34.71 25.44
CA TYR A 192 -18.19 34.26 24.09
C TYR A 192 -19.34 33.41 23.58
N VAL A 193 -19.41 33.27 22.26
CA VAL A 193 -20.30 32.34 21.57
C VAL A 193 -19.50 31.52 20.56
N VAL A 194 -19.69 30.20 20.60
CA VAL A 194 -19.20 29.27 19.57
C VAL A 194 -20.40 28.83 18.77
N THR A 195 -20.41 29.14 17.49
CA THR A 195 -21.48 28.77 16.55
C THR A 195 -20.95 27.68 15.60
N LYS A 196 -21.76 26.65 15.40
CA LYS A 196 -21.51 25.65 14.34
C LYS A 196 -22.36 25.98 13.13
N GLU A 197 -21.73 26.44 12.09
CA GLU A 197 -22.40 26.82 10.85
C GLU A 197 -22.78 25.59 10.01
N SER A 198 -23.85 25.72 9.24
CA SER A 198 -24.32 24.65 8.34
C SER A 198 -23.49 24.55 7.06
N ILE A 199 -22.98 25.68 6.57
CA ILE A 199 -22.17 25.78 5.35
C ILE A 199 -20.72 26.02 5.76
N PRO A 200 -19.78 25.17 5.30
CA PRO A 200 -18.35 25.34 5.60
C PRO A 200 -17.78 26.57 4.88
N ASN A 201 -16.77 27.20 5.48
CA ASN A 201 -16.09 28.37 4.89
C ASN A 201 -14.61 28.38 5.32
N GLU A 202 -13.72 28.82 4.43
CA GLU A 202 -12.27 28.91 4.68
C GLU A 202 -11.90 29.85 5.84
N SER A 203 -12.76 30.84 6.14
CA SER A 203 -12.58 31.76 7.28
C SER A 203 -13.05 31.17 8.61
N PHE A 204 -13.71 30.03 8.61
CA PHE A 204 -14.16 29.35 9.82
C PHE A 204 -13.09 28.46 10.42
N LEU A 205 -13.34 27.98 11.62
CA LEU A 205 -12.45 27.16 12.39
C LEU A 205 -12.91 25.68 12.36
N LYS A 206 -11.96 24.78 12.44
CA LYS A 206 -12.17 23.37 12.70
C LYS A 206 -12.02 23.10 14.19
N ALA A 207 -13.00 22.43 14.81
CA ALA A 207 -12.91 21.97 16.19
C ALA A 207 -12.18 20.61 16.25
N ILE A 208 -11.17 20.50 17.09
CA ILE A 208 -10.35 19.31 17.26
C ILE A 208 -10.30 18.94 18.74
N SER A 209 -10.64 17.69 19.07
CA SER A 209 -10.52 17.17 20.43
C SER A 209 -9.05 17.02 20.82
N VAL A 210 -8.68 17.51 22.00
CA VAL A 210 -7.30 17.49 22.50
C VAL A 210 -6.74 16.08 22.59
N ARG A 211 -7.53 15.10 22.99
CA ARG A 211 -7.09 13.71 23.14
C ARG A 211 -6.59 13.07 21.84
N GLY A 212 -7.17 13.42 20.69
CA GLY A 212 -6.71 12.96 19.39
C GLY A 212 -5.38 13.62 19.00
N SER A 213 -5.25 14.92 19.22
CA SER A 213 -4.10 15.73 18.80
C SER A 213 -2.80 15.44 19.57
N ILE A 214 -2.88 14.96 20.79
CA ILE A 214 -1.68 14.55 21.58
C ILE A 214 -0.95 13.40 20.89
N ARG A 215 -1.69 12.42 20.34
CA ARG A 215 -1.11 11.29 19.61
C ARG A 215 -0.39 11.69 18.34
N GLU A 216 -0.82 12.78 17.72
CA GLU A 216 -0.23 13.31 16.49
C GLU A 216 0.96 14.26 16.74
N GLY A 217 1.35 14.47 18.00
CA GLY A 217 2.47 15.35 18.37
C GLY A 217 2.21 16.83 18.15
N ASN A 218 0.94 17.25 18.07
CA ASN A 218 0.51 18.62 17.79
C ASN A 218 0.84 19.58 18.96
N SER A 219 1.42 20.74 18.64
CA SER A 219 1.78 21.79 19.61
C SER A 219 0.59 22.28 20.46
N SER A 220 -0.60 22.41 19.85
CA SER A 220 -1.82 22.82 20.54
C SER A 220 -2.26 21.78 21.58
N GLY A 221 -2.23 20.48 21.24
CA GLY A 221 -2.55 19.41 22.17
C GLY A 221 -1.60 19.38 23.37
N ARG A 222 -0.29 19.52 23.12
CA ARG A 222 0.73 19.58 24.19
C ARG A 222 0.55 20.79 25.10
N PHE A 223 0.27 21.96 24.52
CA PHE A 223 0.00 23.17 25.34
C PHE A 223 -1.20 22.96 26.26
N TYR A 224 -2.32 22.44 25.73
CA TYR A 224 -3.50 22.19 26.54
C TYR A 224 -3.21 21.21 27.69
N THR A 225 -2.59 20.07 27.39
CA THR A 225 -2.29 19.06 28.42
C THR A 225 -1.32 19.57 29.49
N GLY A 226 -0.32 20.37 29.09
CA GLY A 226 0.66 20.89 30.04
C GLY A 226 0.14 22.06 30.88
N ASN A 227 -0.84 22.85 30.41
CA ASN A 227 -1.17 24.13 31.03
C ASN A 227 -2.67 24.30 31.36
N LEU A 228 -3.57 23.72 30.59
CA LEU A 228 -5.02 23.96 30.75
C LEU A 228 -5.77 22.75 31.33
N GLU A 229 -5.27 21.54 31.16
CA GLU A 229 -5.93 20.33 31.65
C GLU A 229 -6.04 20.32 33.19
N ASN A 230 -4.97 20.71 33.88
CA ASN A 230 -4.93 20.75 35.35
C ASN A 230 -5.86 21.80 35.98
N ILE A 231 -6.25 22.82 35.23
CA ILE A 231 -7.16 23.88 35.69
C ILE A 231 -8.57 23.73 35.11
N SER A 232 -8.81 22.72 34.27
CA SER A 232 -10.06 22.53 33.53
C SER A 232 -11.29 22.37 34.42
N GLU A 233 -11.15 21.77 35.61
CA GLU A 233 -12.26 21.64 36.55
C GLU A 233 -12.65 23.00 37.18
N ALA A 234 -11.66 23.83 37.55
CA ALA A 234 -11.89 25.16 38.10
C ALA A 234 -12.44 26.16 37.07
N TYR A 235 -12.08 25.96 35.80
CA TYR A 235 -12.50 26.76 34.67
C TYR A 235 -13.36 25.97 33.68
N ALA A 236 -14.35 25.25 34.18
CA ALA A 236 -15.26 24.46 33.33
C ALA A 236 -16.05 25.37 32.37
N GLY A 237 -16.05 25.02 31.10
CA GLY A 237 -16.73 25.76 30.05
C GLY A 237 -16.08 27.10 29.66
N TYR A 238 -14.86 27.39 30.13
CA TYR A 238 -14.12 28.58 29.70
C TYR A 238 -13.54 28.43 28.29
N LEU A 239 -13.45 29.55 27.60
CA LEU A 239 -12.68 29.70 26.36
C LEU A 239 -11.37 30.45 26.67
N PHE A 240 -10.29 29.89 26.19
CA PHE A 240 -8.94 30.46 26.32
C PHE A 240 -8.45 30.87 24.93
N LYS A 241 -7.98 32.12 24.80
CA LYS A 241 -7.28 32.57 23.62
C LYS A 241 -5.80 32.65 23.93
N VAL A 242 -5.00 31.82 23.26
CA VAL A 242 -3.57 31.70 23.48
C VAL A 242 -2.81 32.27 22.31
N GLU A 243 -1.99 33.30 22.53
CA GLU A 243 -1.19 33.94 21.50
C GLU A 243 0.10 33.16 21.19
N GLY A 244 0.61 33.30 19.97
CA GLY A 244 1.88 32.69 19.54
C GLY A 244 1.83 31.17 19.38
N ILE A 245 0.67 30.60 19.06
CA ILE A 245 0.49 29.16 18.82
C ILE A 245 -0.34 28.92 17.54
N GLY A 246 0.05 27.90 16.78
CA GLY A 246 -0.64 27.52 15.54
C GLY A 246 0.12 27.98 14.28
N GLU A 247 -0.11 27.25 13.19
CA GLU A 247 0.50 27.49 11.87
C GLU A 247 -0.56 27.89 10.81
N ASP A 248 -1.70 28.37 11.26
CA ASP A 248 -2.85 28.74 10.41
C ASP A 248 -2.88 30.25 10.07
N GLY A 249 -1.82 30.98 10.43
CA GLY A 249 -1.71 32.42 10.15
C GLY A 249 -2.53 33.33 11.06
N LEU A 250 -3.33 32.80 11.99
CA LEU A 250 -4.12 33.58 12.92
C LEU A 250 -3.29 34.23 14.03
N GLY A 251 -2.11 33.64 14.33
CA GLY A 251 -1.22 34.11 15.42
C GLY A 251 -1.72 33.76 16.82
N PHE A 252 -2.84 33.11 16.95
CA PHE A 252 -3.41 32.62 18.22
C PHE A 252 -4.21 31.32 18.02
N ARG A 253 -4.58 30.68 19.14
CA ARG A 253 -5.45 29.51 19.16
C ARG A 253 -6.50 29.65 20.25
N PHE A 254 -7.74 29.28 19.95
CA PHE A 254 -8.78 29.12 20.95
C PHE A 254 -8.77 27.69 21.50
N PHE A 255 -8.89 27.56 22.80
CA PHE A 255 -9.11 26.32 23.52
C PHE A 255 -10.38 26.41 24.35
N LYS A 256 -11.16 25.37 24.42
CA LYS A 256 -12.35 25.31 25.28
C LYS A 256 -12.21 24.12 26.22
N THR A 257 -12.37 24.38 27.52
CA THR A 257 -12.45 23.31 28.54
C THR A 257 -13.82 22.62 28.49
N PRO A 258 -13.94 21.38 28.98
CA PRO A 258 -15.22 20.71 29.10
C PRO A 258 -16.22 21.53 29.90
N ASP A 259 -17.49 21.45 29.53
CA ASP A 259 -18.56 22.07 30.31
C ASP A 259 -18.78 21.32 31.64
N ALA A 260 -19.30 21.99 32.66
CA ALA A 260 -19.53 21.40 33.98
C ALA A 260 -20.59 20.28 34.00
N ASP A 261 -21.28 20.02 32.89
CA ASP A 261 -22.34 19.01 32.76
C ASP A 261 -21.83 17.55 32.73
N GLY A 262 -20.52 17.35 32.72
CA GLY A 262 -19.84 16.05 32.74
C GLY A 262 -20.01 15.18 31.48
N LYS A 263 -20.68 15.66 30.45
CA LYS A 263 -20.89 14.89 29.20
C LYS A 263 -19.62 14.68 28.39
N ARG A 264 -18.66 15.59 28.49
CA ARG A 264 -17.35 15.52 27.83
C ARG A 264 -16.23 15.57 28.86
N LYS A 265 -15.22 14.74 28.70
CA LYS A 265 -14.03 14.72 29.57
C LYS A 265 -12.84 15.48 28.98
N ASN A 266 -12.83 15.69 27.67
CA ASN A 266 -11.72 16.32 26.97
C ASN A 266 -12.11 17.69 26.47
N GLY A 267 -11.17 18.65 26.51
CA GLY A 267 -11.34 19.93 25.86
C GLY A 267 -11.16 19.86 24.34
N ASP A 268 -11.54 20.94 23.70
CA ASP A 268 -11.37 21.13 22.27
C ASP A 268 -10.44 22.33 22.02
N TYR A 269 -9.75 22.33 20.88
CA TYR A 269 -9.16 23.55 20.33
C TYR A 269 -9.71 23.83 18.94
N PHE A 270 -9.64 25.08 18.52
CA PHE A 270 -10.19 25.55 17.27
C PHE A 270 -9.07 26.06 16.38
N GLN A 271 -8.96 25.47 15.22
CA GLN A 271 -7.88 25.71 14.26
C GLN A 271 -8.42 26.35 13.00
N GLY A 272 -7.77 27.43 12.55
CA GLY A 272 -7.96 27.97 11.22
C GLY A 272 -7.35 27.09 10.13
N MET A 273 -7.67 27.41 8.89
CA MET A 273 -7.11 26.68 7.75
C MET A 273 -5.58 26.93 7.66
N PRO A 274 -4.75 25.89 7.56
CA PRO A 274 -3.30 26.06 7.48
C PRO A 274 -2.89 26.91 6.27
N VAL A 275 -1.95 27.84 6.48
CA VAL A 275 -1.44 28.74 5.41
C VAL A 275 -0.79 27.93 4.27
N ASN A 276 -0.07 26.86 4.63
CA ASN A 276 0.56 25.94 3.68
C ASN A 276 -0.29 24.67 3.52
N ARG A 277 -1.56 24.85 3.15
CA ARG A 277 -2.50 23.75 2.95
C ARG A 277 -1.98 22.80 1.87
N LYS A 278 -1.90 21.53 2.22
CA LYS A 278 -1.81 20.43 1.25
C LYS A 278 -3.14 19.68 1.31
N ASP A 279 -3.90 19.74 0.22
CA ASP A 279 -5.20 19.05 0.14
C ASP A 279 -5.04 17.53 0.20
N VAL A 280 -3.91 17.05 -0.29
CA VAL A 280 -3.55 15.62 -0.31
C VAL A 280 -2.17 15.43 0.30
N ILE A 281 -2.04 14.43 1.14
CA ILE A 281 -0.76 13.97 1.69
C ILE A 281 -0.48 12.54 1.28
N ASP A 282 0.80 12.22 1.16
CA ASP A 282 1.26 10.87 0.90
C ASP A 282 1.51 10.13 2.21
N ILE A 283 0.74 9.08 2.46
CA ILE A 283 0.92 8.22 3.64
C ILE A 283 1.33 6.80 3.24
N PRO A 284 2.09 6.08 4.07
CA PRO A 284 2.41 4.69 3.82
C PRO A 284 1.16 3.82 3.69
N TYR A 285 1.25 2.77 2.88
CA TYR A 285 0.26 1.69 2.91
C TYR A 285 0.39 0.89 4.22
N PRO A 286 -0.71 0.32 4.75
CA PRO A 286 -0.62 -0.65 5.82
C PRO A 286 0.02 -1.95 5.30
N ASN A 287 0.55 -2.76 6.20
CA ASN A 287 1.06 -4.09 5.88
C ASN A 287 0.01 -5.21 6.00
N PHE A 288 -1.27 -4.85 5.94
CA PHE A 288 -2.41 -5.76 5.90
C PHE A 288 -3.32 -5.38 4.74
N PHE A 289 -3.74 -6.39 3.95
CA PHE A 289 -4.66 -6.22 2.85
C PHE A 289 -5.72 -7.33 2.87
N ASP A 290 -6.99 -6.94 2.71
CA ASP A 290 -8.09 -7.88 2.55
C ASP A 290 -8.42 -8.05 1.07
N PHE A 291 -8.06 -9.20 0.53
CA PHE A 291 -8.36 -9.62 -0.84
C PHE A 291 -9.28 -10.83 -0.90
N GLU A 292 -9.94 -11.20 0.20
CA GLU A 292 -10.82 -12.36 0.27
C GLU A 292 -11.79 -12.45 -0.91
N LYS A 293 -12.52 -11.36 -1.20
CA LYS A 293 -13.48 -11.33 -2.31
C LYS A 293 -12.80 -11.52 -3.67
N ALA A 294 -11.61 -10.97 -3.85
CA ALA A 294 -10.85 -11.10 -5.09
C ALA A 294 -10.39 -12.55 -5.30
N PHE A 295 -9.85 -13.18 -4.27
CA PHE A 295 -9.44 -14.59 -4.35
C PHE A 295 -10.60 -15.55 -4.64
N ASN A 296 -11.79 -15.28 -4.10
CA ASN A 296 -12.98 -16.09 -4.37
C ASN A 296 -13.47 -15.98 -5.82
N ASN A 297 -13.11 -14.94 -6.56
CA ASN A 297 -13.60 -14.64 -7.90
C ASN A 297 -12.54 -14.69 -9.01
N ALA A 298 -11.31 -15.13 -8.69
CA ALA A 298 -10.19 -15.06 -9.63
C ALA A 298 -10.18 -16.12 -10.73
N THR A 299 -10.99 -17.18 -10.60
CA THR A 299 -10.91 -18.39 -11.44
C THR A 299 -10.91 -18.09 -12.95
N ASP A 300 -11.76 -17.20 -13.41
CA ASP A 300 -11.96 -16.92 -14.83
C ASP A 300 -11.30 -15.61 -15.33
N GLU A 301 -10.53 -14.92 -14.46
CA GLU A 301 -9.86 -13.68 -14.84
C GLU A 301 -8.95 -13.86 -16.07
N GLY A 302 -9.03 -12.91 -17.00
CA GLY A 302 -8.27 -12.94 -18.26
C GLY A 302 -8.82 -13.97 -19.27
N GLY A 303 -10.07 -14.42 -19.09
CA GLY A 303 -10.77 -15.32 -20.01
C GLY A 303 -10.24 -16.75 -20.06
N VAL A 304 -9.45 -17.19 -19.05
CA VAL A 304 -8.92 -18.54 -18.93
C VAL A 304 -9.24 -19.11 -17.54
N GLU A 305 -9.73 -20.35 -17.52
CA GLU A 305 -9.99 -21.05 -16.26
C GLU A 305 -8.67 -21.58 -15.67
N PHE A 306 -8.43 -21.28 -14.40
CA PHE A 306 -7.33 -21.85 -13.62
C PHE A 306 -7.77 -21.88 -12.15
N ARG A 307 -8.13 -23.05 -11.67
CA ARG A 307 -8.84 -23.22 -10.38
C ARG A 307 -7.98 -23.04 -9.16
N ASN A 308 -6.72 -23.48 -9.20
CA ASN A 308 -5.84 -23.51 -8.04
C ASN A 308 -4.60 -22.65 -8.27
N GLY A 309 -4.24 -21.82 -7.29
CA GLY A 309 -3.01 -21.03 -7.31
C GLY A 309 -3.03 -19.76 -8.18
N LYS A 310 -4.20 -19.35 -8.70
CA LYS A 310 -4.31 -18.10 -9.46
C LYS A 310 -4.35 -16.91 -8.52
N LYS A 311 -3.36 -16.03 -8.61
CA LYS A 311 -3.41 -14.76 -7.89
C LYS A 311 -4.37 -13.80 -8.59
N PRO A 312 -5.29 -13.16 -7.85
CA PRO A 312 -6.24 -12.20 -8.40
C PRO A 312 -5.55 -10.99 -9.00
N LEU A 313 -6.13 -10.42 -10.05
CA LEU A 313 -5.60 -9.21 -10.69
C LEU A 313 -5.55 -8.01 -9.73
N ALA A 314 -6.58 -7.86 -8.88
CA ALA A 314 -6.60 -6.80 -7.85
C ALA A 314 -5.42 -6.91 -6.89
N PHE A 315 -5.05 -8.14 -6.47
CA PHE A 315 -3.87 -8.37 -5.64
C PHE A 315 -2.58 -8.04 -6.40
N MET A 316 -2.44 -8.51 -7.63
CA MET A 316 -1.25 -8.23 -8.45
C MET A 316 -1.06 -6.74 -8.71
N ASN A 317 -2.13 -6.03 -9.05
CA ASN A 317 -2.09 -4.58 -9.22
C ASN A 317 -1.58 -3.87 -7.97
N GLN A 318 -2.04 -4.30 -6.78
CA GLN A 318 -1.57 -3.71 -5.52
C GLN A 318 -0.09 -4.01 -5.26
N MET A 319 0.38 -5.24 -5.49
CA MET A 319 1.80 -5.61 -5.30
C MET A 319 2.71 -4.83 -6.25
N LEU A 320 2.35 -4.71 -7.51
CA LEU A 320 3.10 -3.93 -8.48
C LEU A 320 3.03 -2.42 -8.22
N LEU A 321 1.89 -1.92 -7.72
CA LEU A 321 1.75 -0.53 -7.29
C LEU A 321 2.75 -0.17 -6.17
N LEU A 322 2.85 -1.01 -5.14
CA LEU A 322 3.78 -0.81 -4.02
C LEU A 322 5.24 -0.73 -4.49
N GLN A 323 5.58 -1.43 -5.57
CA GLN A 323 6.90 -1.43 -6.20
C GLN A 323 7.11 -0.26 -7.19
N GLY A 324 6.16 0.66 -7.32
CA GLY A 324 6.26 1.86 -8.15
C GLY A 324 5.90 1.66 -9.62
N VAL A 325 5.36 0.50 -10.01
CA VAL A 325 4.97 0.23 -11.41
C VAL A 325 3.92 1.21 -11.92
N GLY A 326 3.03 1.70 -11.03
CA GLY A 326 2.04 2.72 -11.40
C GLY A 326 2.68 4.06 -11.82
N ALA A 327 3.81 4.44 -11.22
CA ALA A 327 4.51 5.70 -11.47
C ALA A 327 5.55 5.61 -12.61
N ASP A 328 6.31 4.50 -12.69
CA ASP A 328 7.31 4.28 -13.74
C ASP A 328 6.69 3.57 -14.96
N LYS A 329 6.47 4.33 -16.02
CA LYS A 329 5.85 3.84 -17.26
C LYS A 329 6.78 3.00 -18.16
N ASN A 330 8.06 2.87 -17.80
CA ASN A 330 9.07 2.17 -18.62
C ASN A 330 9.76 1.03 -17.86
N VAL A 331 9.24 0.67 -16.66
CA VAL A 331 9.84 -0.38 -15.84
C VAL A 331 9.71 -1.76 -16.50
N THR A 332 10.71 -2.62 -16.28
CA THR A 332 10.62 -4.04 -16.61
C THR A 332 10.29 -4.85 -15.37
N VAL A 333 9.20 -5.59 -15.43
CA VAL A 333 8.72 -6.51 -14.37
C VAL A 333 9.15 -7.93 -14.71
N LEU A 334 9.79 -8.60 -13.75
CA LEU A 334 10.19 -10.00 -13.88
C LEU A 334 9.37 -10.88 -12.93
N ASP A 335 8.84 -11.98 -13.49
CA ASP A 335 8.20 -13.06 -12.75
C ASP A 335 8.70 -14.41 -13.29
N TYR A 336 9.54 -15.09 -12.50
CA TYR A 336 10.11 -16.36 -12.93
C TYR A 336 9.42 -17.60 -12.31
N PHE A 337 8.22 -17.39 -11.73
CA PHE A 337 7.23 -18.40 -11.39
C PHE A 337 5.88 -17.98 -12.00
N GLY A 338 5.83 -17.88 -13.32
CA GLY A 338 4.77 -17.22 -14.07
C GLY A 338 3.36 -17.76 -13.85
N GLY A 339 3.23 -19.05 -13.54
CA GLY A 339 1.97 -19.70 -13.20
C GLY A 339 0.89 -19.43 -14.25
N SER A 340 -0.21 -18.82 -13.83
CA SER A 340 -1.32 -18.46 -14.74
C SER A 340 -1.13 -17.14 -15.50
N GLY A 341 -0.02 -16.40 -15.30
CA GLY A 341 0.27 -15.14 -15.98
C GLY A 341 -0.42 -13.90 -15.39
N SER A 342 -0.79 -13.91 -14.10
CA SER A 342 -1.46 -12.78 -13.45
C SER A 342 -0.59 -11.51 -13.42
N THR A 343 0.72 -11.67 -13.21
CA THR A 343 1.70 -10.57 -13.24
C THR A 343 1.73 -9.88 -14.60
N VAL A 344 1.79 -10.66 -15.67
CA VAL A 344 1.77 -10.14 -17.04
C VAL A 344 0.47 -9.42 -17.36
N HIS A 345 -0.66 -10.01 -16.96
CA HIS A 345 -1.98 -9.37 -17.12
C HIS A 345 -2.03 -8.00 -16.46
N SER A 346 -1.51 -7.88 -15.23
CA SER A 346 -1.45 -6.62 -14.51
C SER A 346 -0.59 -5.58 -15.26
N VAL A 347 0.59 -5.96 -15.78
CA VAL A 347 1.45 -5.04 -16.55
C VAL A 347 0.78 -4.55 -17.82
N ILE A 348 0.09 -5.43 -18.56
CA ILE A 348 -0.68 -5.06 -19.75
C ILE A 348 -1.81 -4.09 -19.37
N GLY A 349 -2.51 -4.34 -18.25
CA GLY A 349 -3.56 -3.46 -17.73
C GLY A 349 -3.03 -2.06 -17.42
N TYR A 350 -1.88 -1.94 -16.74
CA TYR A 350 -1.23 -0.64 -16.50
C TYR A 350 -0.89 0.09 -17.79
N ASN A 351 -0.32 -0.60 -18.79
CA ASN A 351 0.02 0.02 -20.07
C ASN A 351 -1.23 0.51 -20.81
N ARG A 352 -2.32 -0.25 -20.75
CA ARG A 352 -3.59 0.14 -21.36
C ARG A 352 -4.20 1.36 -20.68
N ALA A 353 -4.17 1.40 -19.34
CA ALA A 353 -4.78 2.47 -18.55
C ALA A 353 -4.11 3.84 -18.76
N ASP A 354 -2.79 3.88 -18.99
CA ASP A 354 -2.04 5.14 -19.01
C ASP A 354 -1.12 5.33 -20.25
N ASN A 355 -1.29 4.48 -21.27
CA ASN A 355 -0.45 4.41 -22.47
C ASN A 355 1.05 4.28 -22.13
N GLY A 356 1.36 3.47 -21.12
CA GLY A 356 2.72 3.18 -20.69
C GLY A 356 3.44 2.19 -21.61
N ASN A 357 4.74 2.06 -21.43
CA ASN A 357 5.62 1.15 -22.17
C ASN A 357 6.35 0.19 -21.21
N ARG A 358 5.67 -0.23 -20.15
CA ARG A 358 6.21 -1.20 -19.19
C ARG A 358 6.45 -2.52 -19.91
N LYS A 359 7.56 -3.16 -19.56
CA LYS A 359 7.92 -4.46 -20.12
C LYS A 359 7.73 -5.56 -19.07
N TYR A 360 7.48 -6.76 -19.55
CA TYR A 360 7.41 -7.94 -18.69
C TYR A 360 8.27 -9.09 -19.21
N ILE A 361 8.85 -9.82 -18.27
CA ILE A 361 9.55 -11.07 -18.52
C ILE A 361 8.93 -12.10 -17.60
N THR A 362 8.36 -13.15 -18.17
CA THR A 362 7.84 -14.26 -17.35
C THR A 362 8.33 -15.60 -17.89
N MET A 363 8.54 -16.54 -16.99
CA MET A 363 8.98 -17.89 -17.35
C MET A 363 8.27 -18.95 -16.52
N ASP A 364 8.03 -20.07 -17.15
CA ASP A 364 7.43 -21.22 -16.54
C ASP A 364 7.73 -22.49 -17.38
N MET A 365 7.82 -23.65 -16.71
CA MET A 365 8.12 -24.92 -17.40
C MET A 365 6.90 -25.85 -17.54
N GLY A 366 5.84 -25.61 -16.78
CA GLY A 366 4.68 -26.49 -16.71
C GLY A 366 3.86 -26.53 -18.01
N SER A 367 3.03 -27.56 -18.16
CA SER A 367 2.09 -27.67 -19.30
C SER A 367 1.09 -26.51 -19.36
N HIS A 368 0.80 -25.90 -18.22
CA HIS A 368 -0.08 -24.71 -18.14
C HIS A 368 0.53 -23.48 -18.82
N PHE A 369 1.83 -23.47 -19.13
CA PHE A 369 2.41 -22.40 -19.95
C PHE A 369 1.71 -22.27 -21.30
N GLU A 370 1.42 -23.40 -21.97
CA GLU A 370 0.77 -23.41 -23.27
C GLU A 370 -0.77 -23.43 -23.18
N THR A 371 -1.32 -23.99 -22.12
CA THR A 371 -2.77 -24.17 -21.99
C THR A 371 -3.47 -23.05 -21.22
N VAL A 372 -2.73 -22.29 -20.41
CA VAL A 372 -3.27 -21.21 -19.56
C VAL A 372 -2.52 -19.90 -19.75
N LEU A 373 -1.21 -19.86 -19.45
CA LEU A 373 -0.43 -18.60 -19.43
C LEU A 373 -0.43 -17.92 -20.79
N PHE A 374 0.02 -18.61 -21.82
CA PHE A 374 0.11 -18.07 -23.17
C PHE A 374 -1.28 -17.64 -23.73
N PRO A 375 -2.33 -18.49 -23.70
CA PRO A 375 -3.66 -18.09 -24.12
C PRO A 375 -4.25 -16.92 -23.32
N ARG A 376 -3.99 -16.83 -22.02
CA ARG A 376 -4.40 -15.68 -21.20
C ARG A 376 -3.79 -14.39 -21.73
N ILE A 377 -2.50 -14.39 -21.99
CA ILE A 377 -1.79 -13.21 -22.48
C ILE A 377 -2.31 -12.78 -23.85
N GLU A 378 -2.51 -13.72 -24.78
CA GLU A 378 -3.10 -13.42 -26.10
C GLU A 378 -4.48 -12.78 -25.94
N LYS A 379 -5.33 -13.33 -25.08
CA LYS A 379 -6.66 -12.79 -24.81
C LYS A 379 -6.61 -11.40 -24.21
N VAL A 380 -5.78 -11.20 -23.16
CA VAL A 380 -5.64 -9.90 -22.50
C VAL A 380 -5.08 -8.83 -23.41
N ILE A 381 -4.14 -9.16 -24.29
CA ILE A 381 -3.66 -8.22 -25.33
C ILE A 381 -4.80 -7.82 -26.27
N TYR A 382 -5.68 -8.74 -26.62
CA TYR A 382 -6.78 -8.48 -27.54
C TYR A 382 -7.91 -7.66 -26.90
N SER A 383 -8.39 -8.07 -25.71
CA SER A 383 -9.46 -7.38 -24.96
C SER A 383 -9.21 -7.43 -23.47
N GLU A 384 -9.64 -6.39 -22.75
CA GLU A 384 -9.57 -6.32 -21.29
C GLU A 384 -10.52 -7.34 -20.66
N ASP A 385 -11.74 -7.38 -21.13
CA ASP A 385 -12.82 -8.22 -20.58
C ASP A 385 -13.20 -9.34 -21.53
N TRP A 386 -13.48 -10.50 -20.93
CA TRP A 386 -13.91 -11.70 -21.61
C TRP A 386 -15.11 -12.32 -20.90
N LYS A 387 -16.14 -12.65 -21.66
CA LYS A 387 -17.32 -13.34 -21.16
C LYS A 387 -17.70 -14.48 -22.10
N ASP A 388 -17.92 -15.69 -21.55
CA ASP A 388 -18.31 -16.89 -22.30
C ASP A 388 -17.39 -17.16 -23.52
N GLY A 389 -16.07 -16.93 -23.34
CA GLY A 389 -15.06 -17.12 -24.39
C GLY A 389 -15.04 -16.07 -25.49
N LYS A 390 -15.79 -14.97 -25.33
CA LYS A 390 -15.84 -13.84 -26.27
C LYS A 390 -15.31 -12.56 -25.62
N PRO A 391 -14.66 -11.70 -26.39
CA PRO A 391 -14.29 -10.36 -25.90
C PRO A 391 -15.56 -9.52 -25.68
N VAL A 392 -15.55 -8.71 -24.65
CA VAL A 392 -16.67 -7.81 -24.29
C VAL A 392 -16.27 -6.37 -24.62
#